data_47f4a29ef80c3d1c16c89253736c1c4b
#
_entry.id   47f4a29ef80c3d1c16c89253736c1c4b
#
_cell.length_a   1.000
_cell.length_b   1.000
_cell.length_c   1.000
_cell.angle_alpha   90.00
_cell.angle_beta   90.00
_cell.angle_gamma   90.00
#
_symmetry.space_group_name_H-M   'P 1'
#
loop_
_entity.id
_entity.type
_entity.pdbx_description
1 polymer ?
#
loop_
_entity_poly.entity_id
_entity_poly.type
_entity_poly.pdbx_seq_one_letter_code
_entity_poly.pdbx_strand_id
1 'polypeptide(L)'
;DAGTLPYAFPARERLTINMATARAIGVYPPFSVLGEAELLDEEAVEIRTRRTLASTVEEAIAANLDLAAQDRTVAAGEQEVKGARSGLLPQIEVSTLGRIIDEDRAEASFGSQAEQTVTGTASLSQVLYADPAWANLSIQKHLQTAREQEREAVRLDLTLEAATTYLNVLRAKAVERIEKENLNLTRSNLELARVRQSIGISGPAEVYRWEAAIANSRQVVLQTVSGRQQAERALNRLLNRPLNELFTTQDVGLDDPILTTSNERFMKSVNNPWALAVFSSFMVKEGLANSVELRGLDAAIAAQERLLASAKRSFWAPTAALSGEVTQFFAEEGAGKDPITIPGFPGGASFPRADDTDWGVGVSVSLPLFEGGLRFAESKRAIEELARLRIERQATRERIALAIESAVLKMQASGPSILLSQDARKTSLKNLELVQDSYSLGVVSVIDLIDAQTSALVS
;
A
#
# COMPACT_ATOMS: atom_id res chain seq x y z
N ASP A 1 -37.86 -71.44 16.74
CA ASP A 1 -38.00 -70.87 15.40
C ASP A 1 -37.07 -69.67 15.28
N ALA A 2 -35.88 -69.91 14.67
CA ALA A 2 -34.86 -68.88 14.46
C ALA A 2 -35.17 -67.98 13.23
N GLY A 3 -36.44 -68.01 12.72
CA GLY A 3 -36.83 -67.32 11.52
C GLY A 3 -37.70 -66.05 11.65
N THR A 4 -37.89 -65.55 12.87
CA THR A 4 -38.80 -64.40 13.10
C THR A 4 -38.22 -63.24 13.91
N LEU A 5 -36.89 -63.09 13.87
CA LEU A 5 -36.33 -61.83 14.33
C LEU A 5 -36.42 -60.81 13.21
N PRO A 6 -37.19 -59.71 13.37
CA PRO A 6 -37.16 -58.63 12.38
C PRO A 6 -35.79 -57.95 12.42
N TYR A 7 -34.92 -58.30 11.51
CA TYR A 7 -33.75 -57.52 11.22
C TYR A 7 -34.21 -56.23 10.53
N ALA A 8 -34.66 -55.27 11.28
CA ALA A 8 -34.76 -53.92 10.80
C ALA A 8 -33.38 -53.30 10.97
N PHE A 9 -32.60 -53.30 9.90
CA PHE A 9 -31.48 -52.35 9.84
C PHE A 9 -32.11 -50.94 9.92
N PRO A 10 -31.78 -50.11 10.89
CA PRO A 10 -32.25 -48.74 10.89
C PRO A 10 -31.75 -48.11 9.58
N ALA A 11 -32.71 -47.71 8.72
CA ALA A 11 -32.37 -46.98 7.52
C ALA A 11 -31.53 -45.76 7.95
N ARG A 12 -30.28 -45.72 7.59
CA ARG A 12 -29.38 -44.59 7.86
C ARG A 12 -29.83 -43.46 6.96
N GLU A 13 -30.60 -42.52 7.45
CA GLU A 13 -30.91 -41.28 6.74
C GLU A 13 -29.64 -40.43 6.71
N ARG A 14 -28.89 -40.53 5.64
CA ARG A 14 -27.78 -39.66 5.32
C ARG A 14 -28.34 -38.50 4.49
N LEU A 15 -28.37 -37.30 5.05
CA LEU A 15 -28.75 -36.14 4.29
C LEU A 15 -27.61 -35.78 3.32
N THR A 16 -27.86 -35.96 2.02
CA THR A 16 -26.91 -35.63 0.97
C THR A 16 -27.54 -34.51 0.13
N ILE A 17 -26.81 -33.43 -0.09
CA ILE A 17 -27.27 -32.29 -0.89
C ILE A 17 -26.34 -32.10 -2.08
N ASN A 18 -26.90 -32.15 -3.27
CA ASN A 18 -26.17 -31.76 -4.47
C ASN A 18 -26.26 -30.25 -4.65
N MET A 19 -25.14 -29.56 -4.40
CA MET A 19 -25.05 -28.10 -4.42
C MET A 19 -25.15 -27.52 -5.83
N ALA A 20 -24.78 -28.28 -6.88
CA ALA A 20 -24.99 -27.85 -8.26
C ALA A 20 -26.47 -27.79 -8.61
N THR A 21 -27.22 -28.81 -8.21
CA THR A 21 -28.68 -28.84 -8.38
C THR A 21 -29.38 -27.78 -7.57
N ALA A 22 -28.98 -27.59 -6.30
CA ALA A 22 -29.52 -26.56 -5.42
C ALA A 22 -29.38 -25.15 -6.04
N ARG A 23 -28.19 -24.85 -6.59
CA ARG A 23 -27.96 -23.60 -7.33
C ARG A 23 -28.78 -23.47 -8.59
N ALA A 24 -28.91 -24.55 -9.39
CA ALA A 24 -29.64 -24.50 -10.63
C ALA A 24 -31.14 -24.24 -10.44
N ILE A 25 -31.71 -24.70 -9.32
CA ILE A 25 -33.13 -24.48 -8.97
C ILE A 25 -33.35 -23.26 -8.05
N GLY A 26 -32.28 -22.54 -7.68
CA GLY A 26 -32.36 -21.35 -6.83
C GLY A 26 -32.72 -21.62 -5.37
N VAL A 27 -32.58 -22.86 -4.89
CA VAL A 27 -32.86 -23.24 -3.50
C VAL A 27 -31.56 -23.29 -2.71
N TYR A 28 -31.43 -22.45 -1.69
CA TYR A 28 -30.24 -22.39 -0.82
C TYR A 28 -30.61 -22.96 0.55
N PRO A 29 -30.10 -24.16 0.90
CA PRO A 29 -30.30 -24.73 2.23
C PRO A 29 -29.73 -23.80 3.31
N PRO A 30 -30.37 -23.70 4.50
CA PRO A 30 -29.84 -22.92 5.60
C PRO A 30 -28.52 -23.52 6.10
N PHE A 31 -27.65 -22.71 6.72
CA PHE A 31 -26.35 -23.13 7.20
C PHE A 31 -26.39 -24.30 8.19
N SER A 32 -27.48 -24.41 8.99
CA SER A 32 -27.69 -25.58 9.86
C SER A 32 -27.78 -26.89 9.09
N VAL A 33 -28.50 -26.89 7.96
CA VAL A 33 -28.65 -28.05 7.10
C VAL A 33 -27.37 -28.36 6.32
N LEU A 34 -26.67 -27.32 5.83
CA LEU A 34 -25.37 -27.48 5.16
C LEU A 34 -24.31 -28.09 6.09
N GLY A 35 -24.36 -27.79 7.39
CA GLY A 35 -23.48 -28.39 8.39
C GLY A 35 -23.79 -29.86 8.70
N GLU A 36 -25.01 -30.35 8.38
CA GLU A 36 -25.44 -31.72 8.62
C GLU A 36 -25.30 -32.62 7.39
N ALA A 37 -25.49 -32.04 6.20
CA ALA A 37 -25.53 -32.77 4.96
C ALA A 37 -24.12 -33.13 4.46
N GLU A 38 -24.05 -34.22 3.73
CA GLU A 38 -22.92 -34.51 2.83
C GLU A 38 -23.12 -33.69 1.55
N LEU A 39 -22.20 -32.75 1.28
CA LEU A 39 -22.31 -31.87 0.14
C LEU A 39 -21.65 -32.50 -1.11
N LEU A 40 -22.44 -32.69 -2.17
CA LEU A 40 -21.96 -33.10 -3.49
C LEU A 40 -21.90 -31.88 -4.40
N ASP A 41 -20.93 -31.85 -5.32
CA ASP A 41 -20.73 -30.80 -6.32
C ASP A 41 -20.70 -29.38 -5.69
N GLU A 42 -19.99 -29.25 -4.58
CA GLU A 42 -19.85 -27.99 -3.84
C GLU A 42 -19.22 -26.88 -4.71
N GLU A 43 -18.33 -27.25 -5.62
CA GLU A 43 -17.53 -26.35 -6.47
C GLU A 43 -18.01 -26.22 -7.91
N ALA A 44 -19.28 -26.51 -8.23
CA ALA A 44 -19.77 -26.41 -9.62
C ALA A 44 -20.02 -24.96 -10.08
N VAL A 45 -18.98 -24.18 -10.19
CA VAL A 45 -18.92 -22.96 -11.02
C VAL A 45 -17.74 -23.13 -11.96
N GLU A 46 -17.91 -22.80 -13.24
CA GLU A 46 -16.80 -22.73 -14.20
C GLU A 46 -15.69 -21.82 -13.66
N ILE A 47 -14.74 -22.40 -12.97
CA ILE A 47 -13.57 -21.69 -12.49
C ILE A 47 -12.67 -21.46 -13.72
N ARG A 48 -12.77 -20.27 -14.29
CA ARG A 48 -12.07 -19.91 -15.53
C ARG A 48 -10.61 -19.53 -15.29
N THR A 49 -10.23 -19.16 -14.06
CA THR A 49 -8.91 -18.61 -13.80
C THR A 49 -8.13 -19.48 -12.83
N ARG A 50 -7.07 -20.12 -13.31
CA ARG A 50 -6.06 -20.78 -12.47
C ARG A 50 -4.95 -19.77 -12.14
N ARG A 51 -4.63 -19.62 -10.86
CA ARG A 51 -3.62 -18.67 -10.37
C ARG A 51 -2.41 -19.41 -9.84
N THR A 52 -1.24 -18.91 -10.21
CA THR A 52 0.04 -19.29 -9.64
C THR A 52 0.54 -18.14 -8.74
N LEU A 53 1.52 -18.39 -7.88
CA LEU A 53 2.15 -17.37 -7.08
C LEU A 53 2.74 -16.27 -7.99
N ALA A 54 3.47 -16.64 -9.05
CA ALA A 54 4.05 -15.70 -10.00
C ALA A 54 3.01 -14.81 -10.68
N SER A 55 1.97 -15.45 -11.29
CA SER A 55 0.92 -14.69 -11.97
C SER A 55 0.14 -13.76 -11.04
N THR A 56 0.01 -14.13 -9.76
CA THR A 56 -0.65 -13.30 -8.75
C THR A 56 0.17 -12.06 -8.43
N VAL A 57 1.49 -12.21 -8.27
CA VAL A 57 2.39 -11.07 -8.01
C VAL A 57 2.43 -10.12 -9.22
N GLU A 58 2.54 -10.67 -10.43
CA GLU A 58 2.54 -9.87 -11.66
C GLU A 58 1.23 -9.09 -11.83
N GLU A 59 0.09 -9.74 -11.61
CA GLU A 59 -1.22 -9.10 -11.70
C GLU A 59 -1.40 -8.04 -10.61
N ALA A 60 -0.96 -8.29 -9.37
CA ALA A 60 -0.99 -7.31 -8.29
C ALA A 60 -0.22 -6.05 -8.69
N ILE A 61 1.01 -6.18 -9.19
CA ILE A 61 1.81 -5.04 -9.65
C ILE A 61 1.13 -4.28 -10.79
N ALA A 62 0.45 -4.99 -11.71
CA ALA A 62 -0.18 -4.37 -12.87
C ALA A 62 -1.52 -3.68 -12.56
N ALA A 63 -2.29 -4.18 -11.58
CA ALA A 63 -3.68 -3.78 -11.37
C ALA A 63 -3.97 -3.11 -10.02
N ASN A 64 -3.03 -3.11 -9.08
CA ASN A 64 -3.25 -2.58 -7.74
C ASN A 64 -3.48 -1.07 -7.75
N LEU A 65 -4.53 -0.63 -7.05
CA LEU A 65 -4.95 0.77 -7.02
C LEU A 65 -4.00 1.65 -6.18
N ASP A 66 -3.40 1.11 -5.13
CA ASP A 66 -2.48 1.87 -4.26
C ASP A 66 -1.18 2.20 -5.04
N LEU A 67 -0.67 1.24 -5.81
CA LEU A 67 0.48 1.47 -6.70
C LEU A 67 0.13 2.44 -7.82
N ALA A 68 -1.06 2.31 -8.43
CA ALA A 68 -1.53 3.25 -9.45
C ALA A 68 -1.69 4.68 -8.90
N ALA A 69 -2.14 4.84 -7.66
CA ALA A 69 -2.19 6.14 -6.98
C ALA A 69 -0.79 6.72 -6.78
N GLN A 70 0.18 5.90 -6.40
CA GLN A 70 1.58 6.31 -6.26
C GLN A 70 2.21 6.71 -7.61
N ASP A 71 1.87 6.02 -8.71
CA ASP A 71 2.28 6.43 -10.06
C ASP A 71 1.76 7.85 -10.40
N ARG A 72 0.54 8.19 -9.98
CA ARG A 72 -0.01 9.55 -10.14
C ARG A 72 0.72 10.57 -9.26
N THR A 73 1.16 10.19 -8.06
CA THR A 73 1.97 11.05 -7.19
C THR A 73 3.33 11.36 -7.84
N VAL A 74 3.97 10.38 -8.45
CA VAL A 74 5.22 10.58 -9.22
C VAL A 74 4.98 11.49 -10.41
N ALA A 75 3.91 11.26 -11.19
CA ALA A 75 3.57 12.10 -12.34
C ALA A 75 3.20 13.54 -11.94
N ALA A 76 2.54 13.75 -10.80
CA ALA A 76 2.28 15.07 -10.24
C ALA A 76 3.59 15.79 -9.86
N GLY A 77 4.52 15.08 -9.24
CA GLY A 77 5.83 15.60 -8.89
C GLY A 77 6.65 16.05 -10.09
N GLU A 78 6.54 15.39 -11.26
CA GLU A 78 7.14 15.85 -12.49
C GLU A 78 6.60 17.23 -12.92
N GLN A 79 5.30 17.48 -12.70
CA GLN A 79 4.71 18.79 -13.00
C GLN A 79 5.19 19.86 -12.00
N GLU A 80 5.44 19.51 -10.74
CA GLU A 80 6.05 20.40 -9.75
C GLU A 80 7.47 20.82 -10.18
N VAL A 81 8.27 19.88 -10.73
CA VAL A 81 9.58 20.19 -11.30
C VAL A 81 9.45 21.14 -12.49
N LYS A 82 8.46 20.94 -13.39
CA LYS A 82 8.19 21.85 -14.50
C LYS A 82 7.72 23.22 -14.00
N GLY A 83 6.84 23.24 -12.97
CA GLY A 83 6.41 24.45 -12.30
C GLY A 83 7.58 25.24 -11.70
N ALA A 84 8.49 24.57 -11.00
CA ALA A 84 9.70 25.21 -10.48
C ALA A 84 10.61 25.76 -11.59
N ARG A 85 10.69 25.05 -12.72
CA ARG A 85 11.43 25.52 -13.90
C ARG A 85 10.77 26.74 -14.55
N SER A 86 9.44 26.80 -14.58
CA SER A 86 8.71 27.93 -15.18
C SER A 86 9.02 29.26 -14.50
N GLY A 87 9.29 29.25 -13.18
CA GLY A 87 9.73 30.44 -12.45
C GLY A 87 11.10 31.02 -12.89
N LEU A 88 11.86 30.27 -13.69
CA LEU A 88 13.11 30.72 -14.32
C LEU A 88 12.92 31.19 -15.77
N LEU A 89 11.72 31.04 -16.33
CA LEU A 89 11.39 31.46 -17.70
C LEU A 89 10.71 32.83 -17.71
N PRO A 90 10.68 33.53 -18.85
CA PRO A 90 9.93 34.78 -18.99
C PRO A 90 8.46 34.59 -18.60
N GLN A 91 7.95 35.50 -17.79
CA GLN A 91 6.54 35.61 -17.42
C GLN A 91 5.94 36.81 -18.17
N ILE A 92 4.86 36.59 -18.87
CA ILE A 92 4.13 37.64 -19.60
C ILE A 92 2.73 37.70 -19.00
N GLU A 93 2.33 38.90 -18.61
CA GLU A 93 1.01 39.16 -18.05
C GLU A 93 0.37 40.31 -18.84
N VAL A 94 -0.92 40.20 -19.10
CA VAL A 94 -1.74 41.27 -19.71
C VAL A 94 -2.87 41.57 -18.75
N SER A 95 -2.99 42.83 -18.39
CA SER A 95 -4.01 43.32 -17.44
C SER A 95 -4.74 44.54 -18.03
N THR A 96 -5.97 44.76 -17.60
CA THR A 96 -6.74 45.97 -17.89
C THR A 96 -7.24 46.53 -16.57
N LEU A 97 -7.06 47.85 -16.41
CA LEU A 97 -7.48 48.58 -15.22
C LEU A 97 -8.39 49.74 -15.61
N GLY A 98 -9.63 49.73 -15.14
CA GLY A 98 -10.51 50.91 -15.11
C GLY A 98 -10.33 51.61 -13.76
N ARG A 99 -10.07 52.91 -13.75
CA ARG A 99 -9.86 53.70 -12.55
C ARG A 99 -10.69 54.98 -12.61
N ILE A 100 -11.32 55.33 -11.48
CA ILE A 100 -11.98 56.61 -11.26
C ILE A 100 -11.31 57.24 -10.03
N ILE A 101 -10.91 58.52 -10.16
CA ILE A 101 -10.32 59.28 -9.04
C ILE A 101 -11.22 60.49 -8.74
N ASP A 102 -10.96 61.13 -7.63
CA ASP A 102 -11.63 62.35 -7.19
C ASP A 102 -11.40 63.49 -8.20
N GLU A 103 -12.48 64.29 -8.48
CA GLU A 103 -12.47 65.36 -9.47
C GLU A 103 -11.45 66.43 -9.10
N ASP A 104 -11.40 66.91 -7.83
CA ASP A 104 -10.46 67.90 -7.39
C ASP A 104 -9.00 67.44 -7.54
N ARG A 105 -8.76 66.14 -7.33
CA ARG A 105 -7.46 65.51 -7.57
C ARG A 105 -7.09 65.46 -9.05
N ALA A 106 -8.06 65.18 -9.89
CA ALA A 106 -7.87 65.16 -11.33
C ALA A 106 -7.55 66.57 -11.87
N GLU A 107 -8.28 67.59 -11.44
CA GLU A 107 -8.01 69.00 -11.77
C GLU A 107 -6.63 69.47 -11.30
N ALA A 108 -6.26 69.12 -10.05
CA ALA A 108 -4.96 69.46 -9.47
C ALA A 108 -3.79 68.73 -10.16
N SER A 109 -4.02 67.76 -10.98
CA SER A 109 -3.00 66.98 -11.69
C SER A 109 -2.39 67.70 -12.92
N PHE A 110 -2.91 68.90 -13.29
CA PHE A 110 -2.46 69.67 -14.43
C PHE A 110 -2.43 68.89 -15.77
N GLY A 111 -3.43 68.06 -16.02
CA GLY A 111 -3.57 67.25 -17.25
C GLY A 111 -2.78 65.92 -17.24
N SER A 112 -2.19 65.56 -16.12
CA SER A 112 -1.42 64.32 -16.00
C SER A 112 -2.24 63.11 -15.55
N GLN A 113 -3.44 63.36 -14.94
CA GLN A 113 -4.36 62.27 -14.51
C GLN A 113 -5.80 62.70 -14.85
N ALA A 114 -6.45 61.94 -15.73
CA ALA A 114 -7.88 62.11 -15.97
C ALA A 114 -8.70 61.49 -14.81
N GLU A 115 -9.89 62.08 -14.55
CA GLU A 115 -10.82 61.55 -13.53
C GLU A 115 -11.18 60.08 -13.80
N GLN A 116 -11.41 59.71 -15.04
CA GLN A 116 -11.72 58.37 -15.46
C GLN A 116 -10.68 57.88 -16.46
N THR A 117 -10.05 56.74 -16.21
CA THR A 117 -9.04 56.15 -17.09
C THR A 117 -9.28 54.67 -17.29
N VAL A 118 -9.10 54.18 -18.50
CA VAL A 118 -9.05 52.77 -18.85
C VAL A 118 -7.70 52.48 -19.49
N THR A 119 -6.89 51.64 -18.82
CA THR A 119 -5.57 51.28 -19.31
C THR A 119 -5.46 49.77 -19.55
N GLY A 120 -4.70 49.39 -20.58
CA GLY A 120 -4.25 48.00 -20.79
C GLY A 120 -2.73 47.93 -20.64
N THR A 121 -2.25 47.04 -19.82
CA THR A 121 -0.82 46.87 -19.56
C THR A 121 -0.38 45.47 -19.95
N ALA A 122 0.68 45.34 -20.75
CA ALA A 122 1.41 44.11 -20.99
C ALA A 122 2.77 44.20 -20.27
N SER A 123 3.00 43.28 -19.32
CA SER A 123 4.26 43.23 -18.59
C SER A 123 5.03 41.95 -18.88
N LEU A 124 6.35 42.04 -18.93
CA LEU A 124 7.31 40.96 -19.02
C LEU A 124 8.18 40.98 -17.78
N SER A 125 8.28 39.86 -17.10
CA SER A 125 9.27 39.71 -16.04
C SER A 125 10.12 38.44 -16.29
N GLN A 126 11.45 38.57 -16.11
CA GLN A 126 12.40 37.49 -16.30
C GLN A 126 13.42 37.52 -15.18
N VAL A 127 13.51 36.41 -14.44
CA VAL A 127 14.59 36.20 -13.46
C VAL A 127 15.90 36.01 -14.22
N LEU A 128 16.86 36.90 -14.02
CA LEU A 128 18.22 36.77 -14.54
C LEU A 128 19.11 36.00 -13.57
N TYR A 129 19.00 36.32 -12.29
CA TYR A 129 19.67 35.61 -11.21
C TYR A 129 18.84 35.70 -9.92
N ALA A 130 18.48 34.53 -9.37
CA ALA A 130 17.89 34.43 -8.04
C ALA A 130 18.22 33.04 -7.49
N ASP A 131 19.15 32.96 -6.51
CA ASP A 131 19.51 31.65 -5.92
C ASP A 131 18.30 30.88 -5.37
N PRO A 132 17.29 31.50 -4.74
CA PRO A 132 16.08 30.80 -4.30
C PRO A 132 15.32 30.11 -5.44
N ALA A 133 15.23 30.69 -6.61
CA ALA A 133 14.55 30.11 -7.78
C ALA A 133 15.31 28.88 -8.32
N TRP A 134 16.63 28.99 -8.46
CA TRP A 134 17.49 27.86 -8.83
C TRP A 134 17.50 26.78 -7.77
N ALA A 135 17.48 27.17 -6.46
CA ALA A 135 17.37 26.24 -5.35
C ALA A 135 16.07 25.45 -5.42
N ASN A 136 14.93 26.14 -5.63
CA ASN A 136 13.63 25.51 -5.74
C ASN A 136 13.61 24.44 -6.84
N LEU A 137 14.11 24.75 -8.04
CA LEU A 137 14.22 23.76 -9.11
C LEU A 137 15.06 22.54 -8.69
N SER A 138 16.20 22.75 -8.05
CA SER A 138 17.07 21.66 -7.58
C SER A 138 16.39 20.84 -6.49
N ILE A 139 15.72 21.50 -5.53
CA ILE A 139 14.98 20.86 -4.44
C ILE A 139 13.86 19.98 -5.03
N GLN A 140 13.05 20.51 -5.95
CA GLN A 140 11.97 19.74 -6.57
C GLN A 140 12.48 18.51 -7.33
N LYS A 141 13.64 18.60 -7.98
CA LYS A 141 14.29 17.42 -8.61
C LYS A 141 14.68 16.35 -7.59
N HIS A 142 15.26 16.74 -6.46
CA HIS A 142 15.60 15.78 -5.41
C HIS A 142 14.35 15.18 -4.75
N LEU A 143 13.31 15.98 -4.53
CA LEU A 143 12.02 15.48 -4.02
C LEU A 143 11.35 14.54 -5.02
N GLN A 144 11.47 14.80 -6.32
CA GLN A 144 10.99 13.89 -7.36
C GLN A 144 11.70 12.53 -7.27
N THR A 145 13.02 12.53 -7.13
CA THR A 145 13.78 11.27 -6.90
C THR A 145 13.31 10.56 -5.62
N ALA A 146 13.01 11.29 -4.54
CA ALA A 146 12.46 10.69 -3.32
C ALA A 146 11.09 10.01 -3.57
N ARG A 147 10.18 10.66 -4.32
CA ARG A 147 8.87 10.08 -4.71
C ARG A 147 9.02 8.81 -5.56
N GLU A 148 9.99 8.79 -6.48
CA GLU A 148 10.30 7.62 -7.29
C GLU A 148 10.78 6.44 -6.43
N GLN A 149 11.61 6.71 -5.41
CA GLN A 149 12.05 5.68 -4.46
C GLN A 149 10.89 5.21 -3.56
N GLU A 150 10.01 6.10 -3.14
CA GLU A 150 8.81 5.75 -2.38
C GLU A 150 7.85 4.87 -3.20
N ARG A 151 7.64 5.21 -4.46
CA ARG A 151 6.87 4.36 -5.39
C ARG A 151 7.49 2.96 -5.51
N GLU A 152 8.81 2.87 -5.58
CA GLU A 152 9.50 1.59 -5.65
C GLU A 152 9.38 0.81 -4.32
N ALA A 153 9.37 1.49 -3.16
CA ALA A 153 9.10 0.86 -1.86
C ALA A 153 7.68 0.25 -1.83
N VAL A 154 6.67 1.00 -2.26
CA VAL A 154 5.29 0.51 -2.36
C VAL A 154 5.20 -0.71 -3.30
N ARG A 155 5.93 -0.72 -4.42
CA ARG A 155 5.97 -1.86 -5.34
C ARG A 155 6.56 -3.12 -4.69
N LEU A 156 7.63 -2.97 -3.90
CA LEU A 156 8.26 -4.08 -3.18
C LEU A 156 7.34 -4.61 -2.06
N ASP A 157 6.71 -3.72 -1.30
CA ASP A 157 5.75 -4.09 -0.26
C ASP A 157 4.54 -4.82 -0.85
N LEU A 158 4.02 -4.34 -1.97
CA LEU A 158 2.94 -5.00 -2.70
C LEU A 158 3.34 -6.40 -3.20
N THR A 159 4.59 -6.57 -3.64
CA THR A 159 5.13 -7.88 -4.05
C THR A 159 5.09 -8.87 -2.89
N LEU A 160 5.53 -8.44 -1.71
CA LEU A 160 5.51 -9.25 -0.50
C LEU A 160 4.07 -9.51 -0.03
N GLU A 161 3.21 -8.51 -0.04
CA GLU A 161 1.81 -8.63 0.35
C GLU A 161 1.06 -9.60 -0.58
N ALA A 162 1.28 -9.52 -1.89
CA ALA A 162 0.67 -10.44 -2.86
C ALA A 162 1.11 -11.89 -2.62
N ALA A 163 2.40 -12.12 -2.42
CA ALA A 163 2.93 -13.44 -2.13
C ALA A 163 2.38 -14.00 -0.81
N THR A 164 2.39 -13.22 0.26
CA THR A 164 1.89 -13.66 1.57
C THR A 164 0.38 -13.88 1.57
N THR A 165 -0.39 -13.03 0.88
CA THR A 165 -1.85 -13.19 0.76
C THR A 165 -2.19 -14.44 -0.05
N TYR A 166 -1.45 -14.74 -1.13
CA TYR A 166 -1.61 -15.99 -1.88
C TYR A 166 -1.35 -17.23 -1.01
N LEU A 167 -0.24 -17.23 -0.26
CA LEU A 167 0.09 -18.33 0.65
C LEU A 167 -0.94 -18.48 1.78
N ASN A 168 -1.53 -17.37 2.26
CA ASN A 168 -2.62 -17.41 3.22
C ASN A 168 -3.90 -18.05 2.65
N VAL A 169 -4.21 -17.84 1.35
CA VAL A 169 -5.31 -18.56 0.68
C VAL A 169 -5.03 -20.06 0.65
N LEU A 170 -3.82 -20.47 0.28
CA LEU A 170 -3.44 -21.89 0.29
C LEU A 170 -3.56 -22.51 1.67
N ARG A 171 -3.05 -21.80 2.70
CA ARG A 171 -3.15 -22.23 4.09
C ARG A 171 -4.62 -22.37 4.53
N ALA A 172 -5.46 -21.40 4.23
CA ALA A 172 -6.88 -21.43 4.59
C ALA A 172 -7.62 -22.59 3.92
N LYS A 173 -7.31 -22.90 2.66
CA LYS A 173 -7.84 -24.09 1.94
C LYS A 173 -7.38 -25.41 2.57
N ALA A 174 -6.09 -25.48 2.96
CA ALA A 174 -5.56 -26.66 3.63
C ALA A 174 -6.23 -26.91 4.99
N VAL A 175 -6.39 -25.85 5.79
CA VAL A 175 -7.06 -25.95 7.11
C VAL A 175 -8.52 -26.36 6.95
N GLU A 176 -9.25 -25.77 6.01
CA GLU A 176 -10.64 -26.17 5.73
C GLU A 176 -10.74 -27.65 5.35
N ARG A 177 -9.84 -28.14 4.50
CA ARG A 177 -9.81 -29.58 4.11
C ARG A 177 -9.54 -30.47 5.31
N ILE A 178 -8.54 -30.14 6.13
CA ILE A 178 -8.18 -30.91 7.32
C ILE A 178 -9.36 -30.98 8.30
N GLU A 179 -10.04 -29.86 8.54
CA GLU A 179 -11.19 -29.84 9.46
C GLU A 179 -12.41 -30.57 8.91
N LYS A 180 -12.65 -30.55 7.60
CA LYS A 180 -13.68 -31.39 6.97
C LYS A 180 -13.35 -32.89 7.10
N GLU A 181 -12.09 -33.28 6.90
CA GLU A 181 -11.63 -34.66 7.11
C GLU A 181 -11.80 -35.09 8.56
N ASN A 182 -11.43 -34.22 9.52
CA ASN A 182 -11.61 -34.45 10.96
C ASN A 182 -13.09 -34.61 11.33
N LEU A 183 -13.99 -33.79 10.78
CA LEU A 183 -15.44 -33.93 10.99
C LEU A 183 -15.94 -35.29 10.46
N ASN A 184 -15.47 -35.75 9.32
CA ASN A 184 -15.85 -37.05 8.75
C ASN A 184 -15.33 -38.19 9.63
N LEU A 185 -14.11 -38.13 10.13
CA LEU A 185 -13.55 -39.11 11.08
C LEU A 185 -14.38 -39.13 12.36
N THR A 186 -14.73 -37.98 12.93
CA THR A 186 -15.57 -37.87 14.13
C THR A 186 -16.97 -38.48 13.92
N ARG A 187 -17.55 -38.31 12.72
CA ARG A 187 -18.82 -38.96 12.36
C ARG A 187 -18.68 -40.49 12.33
N SER A 188 -17.60 -40.99 11.72
CA SER A 188 -17.34 -42.44 11.68
C SER A 188 -17.14 -43.03 13.09
N ASN A 189 -16.48 -42.30 13.97
CA ASN A 189 -16.28 -42.70 15.39
C ASN A 189 -17.61 -42.70 16.18
N LEU A 190 -18.54 -41.75 15.89
CA LEU A 190 -19.88 -41.76 16.45
C LEU A 190 -20.64 -43.04 16.03
N GLU A 191 -20.57 -43.39 14.76
CA GLU A 191 -21.24 -44.60 14.26
C GLU A 191 -20.68 -45.86 14.96
N LEU A 192 -19.36 -45.93 15.10
CA LEU A 192 -18.73 -47.03 15.86
C LEU A 192 -19.21 -47.07 17.32
N ALA A 193 -19.28 -45.92 17.99
CA ALA A 193 -19.78 -45.84 19.35
C ALA A 193 -21.25 -46.32 19.49
N ARG A 194 -22.11 -45.99 18.53
CA ARG A 194 -23.50 -46.46 18.47
C ARG A 194 -23.61 -47.96 18.26
N VAL A 195 -22.77 -48.55 17.39
CA VAL A 195 -22.69 -50.02 17.25
C VAL A 195 -22.26 -50.68 18.55
N ARG A 196 -21.21 -50.19 19.23
CA ARG A 196 -20.73 -50.69 20.52
C ARG A 196 -21.79 -50.57 21.60
N GLN A 197 -22.57 -49.50 21.63
CA GLN A 197 -23.68 -49.36 22.56
C GLN A 197 -24.79 -50.39 22.26
N SER A 198 -25.16 -50.60 20.98
CA SER A 198 -26.21 -51.56 20.60
C SER A 198 -25.91 -53.01 20.98
N ILE A 199 -24.61 -53.38 20.99
CA ILE A 199 -24.16 -54.73 21.39
C ILE A 199 -23.75 -54.81 22.88
N GLY A 200 -23.97 -53.73 23.65
CA GLY A 200 -23.76 -53.71 25.10
C GLY A 200 -22.31 -53.56 25.57
N ILE A 201 -21.37 -53.25 24.71
CA ILE A 201 -19.95 -53.04 25.03
C ILE A 201 -19.69 -51.67 25.67
N SER A 202 -20.51 -50.67 25.32
CA SER A 202 -20.37 -49.31 25.84
C SER A 202 -21.70 -48.74 26.31
N GLY A 203 -21.61 -47.71 27.19
CA GLY A 203 -22.80 -46.98 27.66
C GLY A 203 -23.13 -45.75 26.78
N PRO A 204 -24.31 -45.11 27.01
CA PRO A 204 -24.77 -43.97 26.25
C PRO A 204 -23.82 -42.74 26.39
N ALA A 205 -23.01 -42.68 27.41
CA ALA A 205 -22.07 -41.58 27.64
C ALA A 205 -21.01 -41.44 26.50
N GLU A 206 -20.61 -42.56 25.87
CA GLU A 206 -19.71 -42.49 24.70
C GLU A 206 -20.37 -41.83 23.50
N VAL A 207 -21.64 -42.16 23.23
CA VAL A 207 -22.42 -41.59 22.14
C VAL A 207 -22.58 -40.07 22.35
N TYR A 208 -22.96 -39.64 23.55
CA TYR A 208 -23.11 -38.20 23.86
C TYR A 208 -21.81 -37.42 23.71
N ARG A 209 -20.66 -38.04 24.05
CA ARG A 209 -19.34 -37.41 23.85
C ARG A 209 -19.06 -37.17 22.36
N TRP A 210 -19.33 -38.14 21.50
CA TRP A 210 -19.15 -37.99 20.05
C TRP A 210 -20.15 -37.02 19.43
N GLU A 211 -21.37 -36.98 19.91
CA GLU A 211 -22.37 -35.98 19.48
C GLU A 211 -21.90 -34.57 19.82
N ALA A 212 -21.37 -34.35 21.03
CA ALA A 212 -20.75 -33.10 21.42
C ALA A 212 -19.50 -32.74 20.55
N ALA A 213 -18.64 -33.74 20.30
CA ALA A 213 -17.46 -33.55 19.43
C ALA A 213 -17.86 -33.17 17.99
N ILE A 214 -18.90 -33.77 17.43
CA ILE A 214 -19.43 -33.43 16.11
C ILE A 214 -19.94 -31.98 16.10
N ALA A 215 -20.68 -31.55 17.13
CA ALA A 215 -21.18 -30.19 17.22
C ALA A 215 -20.04 -29.16 17.20
N ASN A 216 -18.96 -29.44 17.96
CA ASN A 216 -17.75 -28.63 17.97
C ASN A 216 -17.03 -28.62 16.61
N SER A 217 -16.81 -29.81 16.01
CA SER A 217 -16.15 -29.92 14.70
C SER A 217 -16.94 -29.19 13.59
N ARG A 218 -18.28 -29.25 13.61
CA ARG A 218 -19.13 -28.49 12.69
C ARG A 218 -18.92 -26.98 12.85
N GLN A 219 -18.85 -26.48 14.09
CA GLN A 219 -18.58 -25.07 14.34
C GLN A 219 -17.24 -24.65 13.76
N VAL A 220 -16.19 -25.45 13.96
CA VAL A 220 -14.84 -25.19 13.42
C VAL A 220 -14.86 -25.20 11.90
N VAL A 221 -15.52 -26.17 11.25
CA VAL A 221 -15.66 -26.19 9.78
C VAL A 221 -16.32 -24.92 9.25
N LEU A 222 -17.41 -24.43 9.88
CA LEU A 222 -18.05 -23.17 9.48
C LEU A 222 -17.09 -21.97 9.59
N GLN A 223 -16.27 -21.94 10.64
CA GLN A 223 -15.26 -20.88 10.83
C GLN A 223 -14.18 -20.96 9.77
N THR A 224 -13.68 -22.16 9.44
CA THR A 224 -12.63 -22.33 8.42
C THR A 224 -13.12 -22.01 7.01
N VAL A 225 -14.36 -22.36 6.66
CA VAL A 225 -15.01 -21.95 5.41
C VAL A 225 -15.08 -20.42 5.30
N SER A 226 -15.52 -19.75 6.37
CA SER A 226 -15.54 -18.29 6.42
C SER A 226 -14.12 -17.70 6.28
N GLY A 227 -13.13 -18.28 6.97
CA GLY A 227 -11.73 -17.85 6.89
C GLY A 227 -11.15 -17.98 5.48
N ARG A 228 -11.42 -19.09 4.77
CA ARG A 228 -11.03 -19.26 3.37
C ARG A 228 -11.65 -18.18 2.48
N GLN A 229 -12.97 -17.98 2.59
CA GLN A 229 -13.66 -16.97 1.80
C GLN A 229 -13.12 -15.55 2.06
N GLN A 230 -12.75 -15.23 3.30
CA GLN A 230 -12.13 -13.94 3.64
C GLN A 230 -10.75 -13.80 2.99
N ALA A 231 -9.92 -14.85 3.02
CA ALA A 231 -8.60 -14.86 2.38
C ALA A 231 -8.72 -14.70 0.84
N GLU A 232 -9.69 -15.36 0.20
CA GLU A 232 -9.95 -15.24 -1.24
C GLU A 232 -10.40 -13.83 -1.61
N ARG A 233 -11.27 -13.20 -0.81
CA ARG A 233 -11.70 -11.81 -1.02
C ARG A 233 -10.55 -10.82 -0.81
N ALA A 234 -9.68 -11.05 0.17
CA ALA A 234 -8.49 -10.22 0.39
C ALA A 234 -7.56 -10.27 -0.83
N LEU A 235 -7.36 -11.45 -1.42
CA LEU A 235 -6.58 -11.60 -2.64
C LEU A 235 -7.23 -10.89 -3.83
N ASN A 236 -8.55 -11.05 -4.03
CA ASN A 236 -9.28 -10.37 -5.10
C ASN A 236 -9.19 -8.84 -4.97
N ARG A 237 -9.30 -8.30 -3.75
CA ARG A 237 -9.11 -6.87 -3.49
C ARG A 237 -7.72 -6.40 -3.93
N LEU A 238 -6.69 -7.16 -3.57
CA LEU A 238 -5.29 -6.81 -3.90
C LEU A 238 -5.06 -6.77 -5.41
N LEU A 239 -5.75 -7.65 -6.14
CA LEU A 239 -5.71 -7.77 -7.60
C LEU A 239 -6.69 -6.83 -8.31
N ASN A 240 -7.38 -5.94 -7.59
CA ASN A 240 -8.43 -5.05 -8.12
C ASN A 240 -9.50 -5.80 -8.90
N ARG A 241 -9.96 -6.96 -8.37
CA ARG A 241 -11.02 -7.78 -8.96
C ARG A 241 -12.30 -7.74 -8.13
N PRO A 242 -13.43 -8.15 -8.70
CA PRO A 242 -14.67 -8.32 -7.93
C PRO A 242 -14.43 -9.24 -6.73
N LEU A 243 -14.82 -8.82 -5.53
CA LEU A 243 -14.53 -9.54 -4.28
C LEU A 243 -15.03 -10.99 -4.28
N ASN A 244 -16.13 -11.27 -5.00
CA ASN A 244 -16.75 -12.58 -5.09
C ASN A 244 -16.30 -13.39 -6.32
N GLU A 245 -15.29 -12.94 -7.07
CA GLU A 245 -14.76 -13.69 -8.20
C GLU A 245 -14.13 -14.99 -7.71
N LEU A 246 -14.54 -16.10 -8.34
CA LEU A 246 -14.03 -17.43 -8.01
C LEU A 246 -12.78 -17.76 -8.84
N PHE A 247 -11.80 -18.34 -8.20
CA PHE A 247 -10.54 -18.77 -8.81
C PHE A 247 -10.00 -20.04 -8.17
N THR A 248 -9.16 -20.78 -8.89
CA THR A 248 -8.35 -21.86 -8.32
C THR A 248 -6.93 -21.39 -8.10
N THR A 249 -6.31 -21.92 -7.05
CA THR A 249 -4.88 -21.72 -6.76
C THR A 249 -4.10 -22.97 -7.11
N GLN A 250 -2.89 -22.79 -7.59
CA GLN A 250 -1.92 -23.87 -7.71
C GLN A 250 -1.17 -24.02 -6.37
N ASP A 251 -1.05 -25.26 -5.91
CA ASP A 251 -0.23 -25.51 -4.71
C ASP A 251 1.22 -25.13 -4.98
N VAL A 252 1.88 -24.60 -3.95
CA VAL A 252 3.29 -24.19 -3.98
C VAL A 252 4.04 -25.15 -3.08
N GLY A 253 5.01 -25.85 -3.63
CA GLY A 253 5.92 -26.72 -2.86
C GLY A 253 7.11 -25.93 -2.30
N LEU A 254 7.77 -26.50 -1.29
CA LEU A 254 9.02 -25.93 -0.76
C LEU A 254 10.14 -25.91 -1.81
N ASP A 255 10.04 -26.75 -2.83
CA ASP A 255 11.00 -26.84 -3.93
C ASP A 255 10.68 -25.87 -5.09
N ASP A 256 9.62 -25.06 -4.97
CA ASP A 256 9.26 -24.10 -6.00
C ASP A 256 10.38 -23.06 -6.18
N PRO A 257 10.90 -22.87 -7.41
CA PRO A 257 11.99 -21.94 -7.69
C PRO A 257 11.71 -20.48 -7.27
N ILE A 258 10.43 -20.13 -7.12
CA ILE A 258 10.01 -18.79 -6.66
C ILE A 258 10.29 -18.61 -5.16
N LEU A 259 10.15 -19.69 -4.36
CA LEU A 259 10.34 -19.63 -2.91
C LEU A 259 11.78 -19.94 -2.50
N THR A 260 12.46 -20.79 -3.25
CA THR A 260 13.83 -21.20 -2.95
C THR A 260 14.77 -20.74 -4.06
N THR A 261 15.76 -19.95 -3.70
CA THR A 261 16.92 -19.87 -4.58
C THR A 261 17.53 -21.27 -4.65
N SER A 262 17.57 -21.87 -5.83
CA SER A 262 18.18 -23.19 -6.12
C SER A 262 19.69 -23.25 -5.81
N ASN A 263 20.20 -22.32 -5.04
CA ASN A 263 21.59 -22.22 -4.69
C ASN A 263 21.89 -23.10 -3.47
N GLU A 264 22.42 -24.31 -3.71
CA GLU A 264 22.88 -25.22 -2.65
C GLU A 264 23.80 -24.56 -1.61
N ARG A 265 24.55 -23.52 -2.02
CA ARG A 265 25.43 -22.76 -1.11
C ARG A 265 24.62 -22.00 -0.07
N PHE A 266 23.44 -21.49 -0.45
CA PHE A 266 22.53 -20.82 0.46
C PHE A 266 22.04 -21.76 1.54
N MET A 267 21.54 -22.95 1.18
CA MET A 267 21.04 -23.96 2.13
C MET A 267 22.15 -24.46 3.08
N LYS A 268 23.38 -24.60 2.59
CA LYS A 268 24.54 -24.96 3.45
C LYS A 268 24.87 -23.86 4.46
N SER A 269 24.68 -22.60 4.11
CA SER A 269 24.93 -21.47 5.01
C SER A 269 23.87 -21.33 6.10
N VAL A 270 22.63 -21.68 5.81
CA VAL A 270 21.51 -21.61 6.78
C VAL A 270 21.60 -22.72 7.85
N ASN A 271 22.10 -23.90 7.48
CA ASN A 271 22.18 -25.06 8.38
C ASN A 271 23.43 -25.07 9.30
N ASN A 272 24.33 -24.10 9.15
CA ASN A 272 25.54 -24.00 9.97
C ASN A 272 25.55 -22.67 10.74
N PRO A 273 25.55 -22.68 12.10
CA PRO A 273 25.50 -21.46 12.91
C PRO A 273 26.60 -20.44 12.60
N TRP A 274 27.83 -20.89 12.27
CA TRP A 274 28.94 -20.02 11.91
C TRP A 274 28.76 -19.38 10.53
N ALA A 275 28.33 -20.16 9.56
CA ALA A 275 28.03 -19.69 8.23
C ALA A 275 26.81 -18.75 8.23
N LEU A 276 25.83 -19.00 9.11
CA LEU A 276 24.65 -18.15 9.27
C LEU A 276 25.02 -16.73 9.74
N ALA A 277 25.94 -16.58 10.69
CA ALA A 277 26.39 -15.26 11.15
C ALA A 277 27.05 -14.45 10.02
N VAL A 278 27.87 -15.11 9.20
CA VAL A 278 28.48 -14.48 8.01
C VAL A 278 27.41 -14.14 6.97
N PHE A 279 26.46 -15.05 6.73
CA PHE A 279 25.34 -14.81 5.83
C PHE A 279 24.45 -13.65 6.29
N SER A 280 24.10 -13.59 7.59
CA SER A 280 23.31 -12.49 8.15
C SER A 280 23.99 -11.14 7.94
N SER A 281 25.29 -11.05 8.25
CA SER A 281 26.05 -9.80 8.05
C SER A 281 26.15 -9.39 6.58
N PHE A 282 26.28 -10.35 5.66
CA PHE A 282 26.24 -10.12 4.22
C PHE A 282 24.87 -9.60 3.79
N MET A 283 23.78 -10.25 4.23
CA MET A 283 22.41 -9.83 3.89
C MET A 283 22.08 -8.43 4.42
N VAL A 284 22.53 -8.09 5.62
CA VAL A 284 22.38 -6.73 6.16
C VAL A 284 23.13 -5.72 5.29
N LYS A 285 24.38 -6.03 4.90
CA LYS A 285 25.17 -5.15 4.04
C LYS A 285 24.50 -4.92 2.68
N GLU A 286 24.09 -5.99 2.02
CA GLU A 286 23.41 -5.92 0.72
C GLU A 286 22.03 -5.24 0.82
N GLY A 287 21.24 -5.56 1.85
CA GLY A 287 19.95 -4.94 2.07
C GLY A 287 20.05 -3.43 2.30
N LEU A 288 21.03 -2.98 3.10
CA LEU A 288 21.27 -1.56 3.33
C LEU A 288 21.78 -0.84 2.06
N ALA A 289 22.61 -1.50 1.24
CA ALA A 289 23.14 -0.91 0.00
C ALA A 289 22.05 -0.74 -1.06
N ASN A 290 21.04 -1.63 -1.07
CA ASN A 290 19.99 -1.65 -2.08
C ASN A 290 18.64 -1.09 -1.57
N SER A 291 18.57 -0.60 -0.31
CA SER A 291 17.32 -0.08 0.25
C SER A 291 16.81 1.15 -0.50
N VAL A 292 15.59 1.07 -0.95
CA VAL A 292 14.88 2.17 -1.62
C VAL A 292 14.51 3.27 -0.61
N GLU A 293 14.18 2.90 0.64
CA GLU A 293 13.87 3.86 1.71
C GLU A 293 15.09 4.74 2.04
N LEU A 294 16.29 4.14 2.12
CA LEU A 294 17.51 4.91 2.37
C LEU A 294 17.83 5.83 1.20
N ARG A 295 17.64 5.38 -0.06
CA ARG A 295 17.81 6.24 -1.23
C ARG A 295 16.81 7.39 -1.27
N GLY A 296 15.55 7.15 -0.87
CA GLY A 296 14.54 8.20 -0.73
C GLY A 296 14.95 9.25 0.30
N LEU A 297 15.42 8.82 1.48
CA LEU A 297 15.94 9.71 2.51
C LEU A 297 17.20 10.46 2.07
N ASP A 298 18.11 9.81 1.33
CA ASP A 298 19.30 10.48 0.78
C ASP A 298 18.91 11.59 -0.21
N ALA A 299 17.87 11.37 -1.02
CA ALA A 299 17.34 12.40 -1.92
C ALA A 299 16.68 13.55 -1.12
N ALA A 300 15.93 13.27 -0.06
CA ALA A 300 15.36 14.28 0.82
C ALA A 300 16.45 15.09 1.55
N ILE A 301 17.52 14.44 2.00
CA ILE A 301 18.69 15.10 2.60
C ILE A 301 19.35 16.04 1.58
N ALA A 302 19.55 15.61 0.34
CA ALA A 302 20.11 16.44 -0.72
C ALA A 302 19.24 17.66 -1.04
N ALA A 303 17.90 17.50 -1.01
CA ALA A 303 16.97 18.63 -1.12
C ALA A 303 17.15 19.64 0.03
N GLN A 304 17.26 19.15 1.26
CA GLN A 304 17.42 19.99 2.44
C GLN A 304 18.82 20.65 2.50
N GLU A 305 19.87 19.98 2.05
CA GLU A 305 21.21 20.56 1.91
C GLU A 305 21.21 21.71 0.90
N ARG A 306 20.47 21.55 -0.22
CA ARG A 306 20.31 22.64 -1.20
C ARG A 306 19.50 23.81 -0.63
N LEU A 307 18.46 23.55 0.18
CA LEU A 307 17.71 24.58 0.89
C LEU A 307 18.60 25.36 1.87
N LEU A 308 19.40 24.66 2.68
CA LEU A 308 20.35 25.27 3.60
C LEU A 308 21.39 26.12 2.87
N ALA A 309 21.90 25.62 1.72
CA ALA A 309 22.83 26.38 0.91
C ALA A 309 22.20 27.69 0.38
N SER A 310 20.93 27.64 -0.03
CA SER A 310 20.17 28.82 -0.44
C SER A 310 19.96 29.80 0.70
N ALA A 311 19.53 29.30 1.87
CA ALA A 311 19.37 30.12 3.07
C ALA A 311 20.68 30.82 3.51
N LYS A 312 21.85 30.17 3.33
CA LYS A 312 23.14 30.81 3.58
C LYS A 312 23.50 31.85 2.51
N ARG A 313 23.16 31.60 1.25
CA ARG A 313 23.43 32.54 0.14
C ARG A 313 22.56 33.79 0.23
N SER A 314 21.36 33.73 0.81
CA SER A 314 20.47 34.88 0.98
C SER A 314 21.14 36.06 1.75
N PHE A 315 22.23 35.82 2.50
CA PHE A 315 22.94 36.88 3.20
C PHE A 315 23.81 37.78 2.30
N TRP A 316 24.22 37.28 1.13
CA TRP A 316 25.18 37.98 0.26
C TRP A 316 24.85 37.93 -1.22
N ALA A 317 24.02 36.99 -1.67
CA ALA A 317 23.67 36.86 -3.08
C ALA A 317 22.48 37.77 -3.41
N PRO A 318 22.64 38.74 -4.34
CA PRO A 318 21.53 39.55 -4.79
C PRO A 318 20.58 38.76 -5.69
N THR A 319 19.39 39.28 -5.88
CA THR A 319 18.48 38.88 -6.95
C THR A 319 18.54 39.89 -8.09
N ALA A 320 18.58 39.42 -9.34
CA ALA A 320 18.53 40.27 -10.52
C ALA A 320 17.37 39.83 -11.43
N ALA A 321 16.57 40.80 -11.88
CA ALA A 321 15.46 40.56 -12.76
C ALA A 321 15.41 41.59 -13.88
N LEU A 322 15.00 41.18 -15.09
CA LEU A 322 14.62 42.01 -16.19
C LEU A 322 13.12 42.25 -16.12
N SER A 323 12.66 43.48 -16.23
CA SER A 323 11.25 43.84 -16.37
C SER A 323 11.05 44.68 -17.60
N GLY A 324 9.95 44.46 -18.30
CA GLY A 324 9.48 45.26 -19.41
C GLY A 324 7.99 45.51 -19.24
N GLU A 325 7.53 46.69 -19.52
CA GLU A 325 6.12 47.06 -19.44
C GLU A 325 5.74 47.95 -20.61
N VAL A 326 4.54 47.72 -21.16
CA VAL A 326 3.91 48.57 -22.13
C VAL A 326 2.50 48.82 -21.65
N THR A 327 2.15 50.09 -21.47
CA THR A 327 0.82 50.52 -21.05
C THR A 327 0.19 51.37 -22.17
N GLN A 328 -1.02 50.99 -22.55
CA GLN A 328 -1.86 51.71 -23.51
C GLN A 328 -3.04 52.32 -22.79
N PHE A 329 -3.24 53.62 -22.95
CA PHE A 329 -4.44 54.29 -22.49
C PHE A 329 -5.51 54.16 -23.57
N PHE A 330 -6.61 53.50 -23.26
CA PHE A 330 -7.73 53.23 -24.17
C PHE A 330 -8.80 54.32 -24.10
N ALA A 331 -9.03 54.86 -22.91
CA ALA A 331 -10.01 55.90 -22.68
C ALA A 331 -9.59 56.76 -21.46
N GLU A 332 -9.84 58.05 -21.60
CA GLU A 332 -9.65 59.07 -20.58
C GLU A 332 -10.81 60.05 -20.64
N GLU A 333 -11.54 60.21 -19.55
CA GLU A 333 -12.71 61.10 -19.48
C GLU A 333 -12.76 61.86 -18.15
N GLY A 334 -13.57 62.93 -18.11
CA GLY A 334 -13.78 63.74 -16.92
C GLY A 334 -12.75 64.87 -16.73
N ALA A 335 -12.66 65.40 -15.51
CA ALA A 335 -11.72 66.46 -15.13
C ALA A 335 -10.26 66.00 -15.29
N GLY A 336 -9.33 66.91 -15.53
CA GLY A 336 -7.90 66.63 -15.67
C GLY A 336 -7.51 65.99 -17.00
N LYS A 337 -8.43 65.84 -17.95
CA LYS A 337 -8.17 65.26 -19.25
C LYS A 337 -7.37 66.20 -20.17
N ASP A 338 -7.68 67.50 -20.12
CA ASP A 338 -7.12 68.48 -21.06
C ASP A 338 -5.83 69.11 -20.53
N PRO A 339 -4.81 69.35 -21.36
CA PRO A 339 -3.59 70.04 -20.93
C PRO A 339 -3.93 71.46 -20.47
N ILE A 340 -3.42 71.87 -19.33
CA ILE A 340 -3.62 73.21 -18.79
C ILE A 340 -2.81 74.19 -19.62
N THR A 341 -3.52 75.20 -20.13
CA THR A 341 -2.90 76.36 -20.73
C THR A 341 -2.77 77.47 -19.68
N ILE A 342 -1.54 77.84 -19.32
CA ILE A 342 -1.29 78.89 -18.27
C ILE A 342 -1.62 80.24 -18.89
N PRO A 343 -2.68 80.96 -18.41
CA PRO A 343 -3.01 82.27 -18.89
C PRO A 343 -1.92 83.26 -18.48
N GLY A 344 -1.43 84.10 -19.47
CA GLY A 344 -0.48 85.20 -19.19
C GLY A 344 0.94 85.00 -19.76
N PHE A 345 1.24 83.86 -20.39
CA PHE A 345 2.45 83.68 -21.16
C PHE A 345 2.14 84.03 -22.64
N PRO A 346 2.92 84.91 -23.29
CA PRO A 346 2.76 85.20 -24.71
C PRO A 346 3.02 83.94 -25.54
N GLY A 347 1.94 83.45 -26.16
CA GLY A 347 1.99 82.20 -26.94
C GLY A 347 1.41 80.92 -26.30
N GLY A 348 0.91 81.02 -25.05
CA GLY A 348 0.33 79.93 -24.31
C GLY A 348 1.37 78.75 -24.04
N ALA A 349 1.87 78.61 -22.84
CA ALA A 349 2.67 77.45 -22.53
C ALA A 349 1.73 76.26 -22.34
N SER A 350 1.64 75.40 -23.33
CA SER A 350 1.01 74.08 -23.18
C SER A 350 2.08 73.07 -22.84
N PHE A 351 1.88 72.28 -21.80
CA PHE A 351 2.73 71.13 -21.55
C PHE A 351 2.37 70.02 -22.54
N PRO A 352 3.37 69.48 -23.26
CA PRO A 352 3.07 68.36 -24.19
C PRO A 352 2.56 67.19 -23.36
N ARG A 353 1.45 66.62 -23.82
CA ARG A 353 0.94 65.35 -23.23
C ARG A 353 1.82 64.22 -23.69
N ALA A 354 2.04 63.23 -22.79
CA ALA A 354 2.65 61.97 -23.17
C ALA A 354 1.77 61.24 -24.18
N ASP A 355 2.36 60.43 -25.04
CA ASP A 355 1.63 59.57 -25.96
C ASP A 355 0.73 58.60 -25.18
N ASP A 356 -0.36 58.17 -25.83
CA ASP A 356 -1.29 57.17 -25.23
C ASP A 356 -0.63 55.82 -24.97
N THR A 357 0.61 55.64 -25.42
CA THR A 357 1.41 54.42 -25.20
C THR A 357 2.65 54.79 -24.38
N ASP A 358 2.78 54.18 -23.21
CA ASP A 358 3.96 54.29 -22.38
C ASP A 358 4.67 52.93 -22.29
N TRP A 359 6.00 52.93 -22.34
CA TRP A 359 6.77 51.70 -22.21
C TRP A 359 8.05 51.92 -21.42
N GLY A 360 8.45 50.87 -20.70
CA GLY A 360 9.69 50.87 -19.95
C GLY A 360 10.34 49.50 -19.95
N VAL A 361 11.67 49.48 -20.02
CA VAL A 361 12.47 48.24 -19.81
C VAL A 361 13.54 48.56 -18.78
N GLY A 362 13.67 47.69 -17.80
CA GLY A 362 14.60 47.90 -16.70
C GLY A 362 15.23 46.59 -16.22
N VAL A 363 16.42 46.70 -15.66
CA VAL A 363 17.05 45.61 -14.89
C VAL A 363 17.11 46.07 -13.42
N SER A 364 16.51 45.27 -12.57
CA SER A 364 16.55 45.49 -11.12
C SER A 364 17.52 44.52 -10.45
N VAL A 365 18.33 45.02 -9.52
CA VAL A 365 19.18 44.21 -8.66
C VAL A 365 18.84 44.57 -7.22
N SER A 366 18.45 43.56 -6.43
CA SER A 366 18.02 43.75 -5.05
C SER A 366 18.77 42.82 -4.12
N LEU A 367 19.26 43.37 -3.01
CA LEU A 367 19.84 42.61 -1.91
C LEU A 367 19.26 43.20 -0.60
N PRO A 368 18.33 42.49 0.05
CA PRO A 368 17.80 42.94 1.33
C PRO A 368 18.93 42.90 2.39
N LEU A 369 19.21 43.97 3.07
CA LEU A 369 20.26 44.05 4.09
C LEU A 369 19.77 43.60 5.49
N PHE A 370 18.51 43.92 5.81
CA PHE A 370 17.91 43.59 7.09
C PHE A 370 16.42 43.23 6.94
N GLU A 371 16.04 42.09 7.49
CA GLU A 371 14.67 41.53 7.45
C GLU A 371 14.21 41.08 8.84
N GLY A 372 14.53 41.84 9.89
CA GLY A 372 14.07 41.57 11.25
C GLY A 372 14.56 40.22 11.83
N GLY A 373 15.64 39.64 11.29
CA GLY A 373 16.19 38.37 11.77
C GLY A 373 15.64 37.10 11.02
N LEU A 374 14.74 37.28 10.04
CA LEU A 374 14.12 36.19 9.30
C LEU A 374 15.15 35.20 8.73
N ARG A 375 16.17 35.69 8.01
CA ARG A 375 17.22 34.84 7.39
C ARG A 375 18.00 34.01 8.41
N PHE A 376 18.25 34.55 9.63
CA PHE A 376 18.88 33.77 10.69
C PHE A 376 17.97 32.63 11.16
N ALA A 377 16.68 32.92 11.33
CA ALA A 377 15.70 31.91 11.73
C ALA A 377 15.54 30.80 10.65
N GLU A 378 15.45 31.18 9.38
CA GLU A 378 15.37 30.23 8.26
C GLU A 378 16.60 29.36 8.13
N SER A 379 17.80 29.96 8.26
CA SER A 379 19.05 29.21 8.23
C SER A 379 19.16 28.23 9.40
N LYS A 380 18.78 28.65 10.63
CA LYS A 380 18.74 27.75 11.78
C LYS A 380 17.71 26.63 11.61
N ARG A 381 16.50 26.96 11.16
CA ARG A 381 15.49 25.95 10.85
C ARG A 381 16.00 24.92 9.83
N ALA A 382 16.66 25.37 8.78
CA ALA A 382 17.21 24.47 7.77
C ALA A 382 18.31 23.55 8.34
N ILE A 383 19.12 24.02 9.29
CA ILE A 383 20.13 23.19 9.98
C ILE A 383 19.46 22.11 10.82
N GLU A 384 18.47 22.47 11.64
CA GLU A 384 17.78 21.52 12.52
C GLU A 384 17.01 20.46 11.69
N GLU A 385 16.36 20.88 10.61
CA GLU A 385 15.65 19.96 9.72
C GLU A 385 16.61 18.98 9.01
N LEU A 386 17.79 19.44 8.59
CA LEU A 386 18.83 18.59 8.06
C LEU A 386 19.34 17.59 9.11
N ALA A 387 19.52 18.04 10.35
CA ALA A 387 19.91 17.16 11.45
C ALA A 387 18.83 16.11 11.73
N ARG A 388 17.55 16.50 11.72
CA ARG A 388 16.40 15.59 11.87
C ARG A 388 16.42 14.49 10.80
N LEU A 389 16.54 14.85 9.52
CA LEU A 389 16.58 13.90 8.42
C LEU A 389 17.76 12.92 8.51
N ARG A 390 18.92 13.38 8.96
CA ARG A 390 20.09 12.51 9.16
C ARG A 390 19.89 11.51 10.29
N ILE A 391 19.24 11.91 11.38
CA ILE A 391 18.86 11.02 12.48
C ILE A 391 17.81 10.01 12.00
N GLU A 392 16.81 10.46 11.25
CA GLU A 392 15.78 9.60 10.67
C GLU A 392 16.37 8.55 9.71
N ARG A 393 17.34 8.95 8.88
CA ARG A 393 18.11 8.03 8.04
C ARG A 393 18.85 6.96 8.86
N GLN A 394 19.49 7.37 9.97
CA GLN A 394 20.17 6.42 10.84
C GLN A 394 19.19 5.46 11.51
N ALA A 395 18.07 5.95 12.03
CA ALA A 395 17.00 5.12 12.62
C ALA A 395 16.41 4.14 11.60
N THR A 396 16.20 4.58 10.37
CA THR A 396 15.71 3.71 9.28
C THR A 396 16.74 2.63 8.93
N ARG A 397 18.03 2.97 8.89
CA ARG A 397 19.11 2.00 8.69
C ARG A 397 19.11 0.90 9.76
N GLU A 398 18.96 1.27 11.03
CA GLU A 398 18.90 0.31 12.14
C GLU A 398 17.66 -0.57 12.08
N ARG A 399 16.51 0.02 11.74
CA ARG A 399 15.25 -0.72 11.54
C ARG A 399 15.36 -1.76 10.43
N ILE A 400 15.94 -1.40 9.28
CA ILE A 400 16.15 -2.31 8.16
C ILE A 400 17.12 -3.43 8.55
N ALA A 401 18.24 -3.11 9.23
CA ALA A 401 19.18 -4.10 9.71
C ALA A 401 18.50 -5.10 10.66
N LEU A 402 17.74 -4.63 11.63
CA LEU A 402 16.97 -5.46 12.56
C LEU A 402 15.93 -6.34 11.83
N ALA A 403 15.23 -5.78 10.84
CA ALA A 403 14.24 -6.53 10.07
C ALA A 403 14.90 -7.70 9.29
N ILE A 404 16.05 -7.45 8.67
CA ILE A 404 16.81 -8.47 7.94
C ILE A 404 17.33 -9.55 8.89
N GLU A 405 17.95 -9.17 10.00
CA GLU A 405 18.43 -10.13 11.01
C GLU A 405 17.28 -10.99 11.57
N SER A 406 16.15 -10.35 11.88
CA SER A 406 14.95 -11.06 12.36
C SER A 406 14.41 -12.03 11.30
N ALA A 407 14.44 -11.67 10.02
CA ALA A 407 14.02 -12.54 8.94
C ALA A 407 14.96 -13.75 8.79
N VAL A 408 16.28 -13.55 8.91
CA VAL A 408 17.29 -14.63 8.87
C VAL A 408 17.09 -15.59 10.04
N LEU A 409 16.86 -15.08 11.26
CA LEU A 409 16.59 -15.92 12.45
C LEU A 409 15.29 -16.71 12.33
N LYS A 410 14.23 -16.10 11.81
CA LYS A 410 12.96 -16.80 11.52
C LYS A 410 13.15 -17.92 10.50
N MET A 411 13.90 -17.66 9.44
CA MET A 411 14.23 -18.66 8.42
C MET A 411 15.01 -19.82 9.02
N GLN A 412 16.00 -19.56 9.89
CA GLN A 412 16.76 -20.58 10.60
C GLN A 412 15.86 -21.50 11.45
N ALA A 413 14.88 -20.92 12.16
CA ALA A 413 13.95 -21.68 12.97
C ALA A 413 12.95 -22.49 12.14
N SER A 414 12.51 -21.94 11.01
CA SER A 414 11.46 -22.53 10.17
C SER A 414 11.90 -23.82 9.48
N GLY A 415 13.14 -23.90 8.99
CA GLY A 415 13.65 -25.08 8.28
C GLY A 415 13.58 -26.38 9.13
N PRO A 416 14.24 -26.45 10.30
CA PRO A 416 14.13 -27.60 11.19
C PRO A 416 12.70 -27.87 11.70
N SER A 417 11.89 -26.80 11.93
CA SER A 417 10.50 -26.95 12.37
C SER A 417 9.66 -27.74 11.38
N ILE A 418 9.87 -27.56 10.08
CA ILE A 418 9.13 -28.30 9.05
C ILE A 418 9.41 -29.80 9.14
N LEU A 419 10.69 -30.19 9.28
CA LEU A 419 11.07 -31.60 9.41
C LEU A 419 10.49 -32.22 10.70
N LEU A 420 10.61 -31.50 11.82
CA LEU A 420 10.05 -31.95 13.10
C LEU A 420 8.53 -32.09 13.05
N SER A 421 7.82 -31.17 12.41
CA SER A 421 6.38 -31.26 12.21
C SER A 421 5.99 -32.44 11.32
N GLN A 422 6.77 -32.74 10.28
CA GLN A 422 6.53 -33.92 9.44
C GLN A 422 6.68 -35.22 10.22
N ASP A 423 7.70 -35.32 11.10
CA ASP A 423 7.92 -36.48 11.95
C ASP A 423 6.82 -36.59 13.03
N ALA A 424 6.43 -35.48 13.65
CA ALA A 424 5.33 -35.43 14.62
C ALA A 424 4.03 -35.91 13.97
N ARG A 425 3.67 -35.36 12.80
CA ARG A 425 2.48 -35.80 12.04
C ARG A 425 2.50 -37.27 11.73
N LYS A 426 3.63 -37.79 11.22
CA LYS A 426 3.75 -39.21 10.89
C LYS A 426 3.55 -40.10 12.12
N THR A 427 4.09 -39.70 13.28
CA THR A 427 3.99 -40.46 14.54
C THR A 427 2.58 -40.36 15.12
N SER A 428 1.97 -39.15 15.12
CA SER A 428 0.60 -38.95 15.63
C SER A 428 -0.46 -39.70 14.78
N LEU A 429 -0.30 -39.74 13.46
CA LEU A 429 -1.20 -40.50 12.60
C LEU A 429 -1.11 -42.02 12.87
N LYS A 430 0.12 -42.57 13.08
CA LYS A 430 0.29 -43.97 13.47
C LYS A 430 -0.29 -44.28 14.85
N ASN A 431 -0.10 -43.36 15.82
CA ASN A 431 -0.72 -43.49 17.12
C ASN A 431 -2.25 -43.50 17.03
N LEU A 432 -2.83 -42.60 16.24
CA LEU A 432 -4.28 -42.54 16.01
C LEU A 432 -4.81 -43.87 15.44
N GLU A 433 -4.13 -44.44 14.43
CA GLU A 433 -4.48 -45.74 13.85
C GLU A 433 -4.49 -46.86 14.92
N LEU A 434 -3.41 -47.00 15.71
CA LEU A 434 -3.30 -47.99 16.76
C LEU A 434 -4.36 -47.83 17.87
N VAL A 435 -4.62 -46.58 18.29
CA VAL A 435 -5.63 -46.28 19.32
C VAL A 435 -7.05 -46.55 18.75
N GLN A 436 -7.30 -46.28 17.49
CA GLN A 436 -8.59 -46.55 16.82
C GLN A 436 -8.86 -48.07 16.77
N ASP A 437 -7.86 -48.85 16.39
CA ASP A 437 -7.95 -50.32 16.43
C ASP A 437 -8.22 -50.84 17.84
N SER A 438 -7.45 -50.37 18.82
CA SER A 438 -7.61 -50.75 20.22
C SER A 438 -8.98 -50.35 20.79
N TYR A 439 -9.50 -49.19 20.41
CA TYR A 439 -10.85 -48.73 20.75
C TYR A 439 -11.93 -49.63 20.14
N SER A 440 -11.76 -50.03 18.88
CA SER A 440 -12.72 -50.96 18.23
C SER A 440 -12.82 -52.26 18.95
N LEU A 441 -11.70 -52.78 19.52
CA LEU A 441 -11.62 -54.01 20.32
C LEU A 441 -12.06 -53.81 21.79
N GLY A 442 -12.35 -52.58 22.23
CA GLY A 442 -12.74 -52.30 23.60
C GLY A 442 -11.60 -52.22 24.63
N VAL A 443 -10.35 -52.15 24.17
CA VAL A 443 -9.15 -52.15 25.03
C VAL A 443 -8.85 -50.78 25.61
N VAL A 444 -9.17 -49.69 24.85
CA VAL A 444 -8.96 -48.30 25.26
C VAL A 444 -10.28 -47.53 25.34
N SER A 445 -10.28 -46.41 26.06
CA SER A 445 -11.46 -45.57 26.27
C SER A 445 -11.71 -44.59 25.11
N VAL A 446 -12.94 -44.04 25.07
CA VAL A 446 -13.30 -42.97 24.12
C VAL A 446 -12.44 -41.71 24.31
N ILE A 447 -11.94 -41.48 25.54
CA ILE A 447 -11.08 -40.33 25.85
C ILE A 447 -9.75 -40.49 25.15
N ASP A 448 -9.15 -41.67 25.23
CA ASP A 448 -7.86 -41.98 24.59
C ASP A 448 -7.94 -41.79 23.06
N LEU A 449 -9.08 -42.19 22.46
CA LEU A 449 -9.30 -42.00 21.02
C LEU A 449 -9.46 -40.50 20.64
N ILE A 450 -10.22 -39.75 21.46
CA ILE A 450 -10.37 -38.30 21.22
C ILE A 450 -9.03 -37.58 21.37
N ASP A 451 -8.23 -37.96 22.38
CA ASP A 451 -6.89 -37.36 22.58
C ASP A 451 -5.93 -37.70 21.44
N ALA A 452 -5.94 -38.94 20.95
CA ALA A 452 -5.15 -39.36 19.81
C ALA A 452 -5.58 -38.63 18.52
N GLN A 453 -6.91 -38.47 18.29
CA GLN A 453 -7.45 -37.70 17.15
C GLN A 453 -7.06 -36.23 17.24
N THR A 454 -7.17 -35.62 18.41
CA THR A 454 -6.77 -34.22 18.64
C THR A 454 -5.27 -34.03 18.41
N SER A 455 -4.46 -34.93 18.91
CA SER A 455 -3.01 -34.93 18.71
C SER A 455 -2.62 -35.02 17.21
N ALA A 456 -3.31 -35.88 16.47
CA ALA A 456 -3.10 -36.03 15.03
C ALA A 456 -3.59 -34.80 14.24
N LEU A 457 -4.65 -34.13 14.70
CA LEU A 457 -5.18 -32.91 14.06
C LEU A 457 -4.24 -31.73 14.25
N VAL A 458 -3.62 -31.58 15.43
CA VAL A 458 -2.74 -30.44 15.76
C VAL A 458 -1.34 -30.61 15.15
N SER A 459 -0.87 -31.84 14.93
CA SER A 459 0.45 -32.12 14.34
C SER A 459 0.51 -31.94 12.84
#